data_5301e1a11af65904253bb19ed5e4639a
#
_entry.id   5301e1a11af65904253bb19ed5e4639a
#
_cell.length_a   1.000
_cell.length_b   1.000
_cell.length_c   1.000
_cell.angle_alpha   90.00
_cell.angle_beta   90.00
_cell.angle_gamma   90.00
#
_symmetry.space_group_name_H-M   'P 1'
#
loop_
_entity.id
_entity.type
_entity.pdbx_description
1 polymer ?
#
loop_
_entity_poly.entity_id
_entity_poly.type
_entity_poly.pdbx_seq_one_letter_code
_entity_poly.pdbx_strand_id
1 'polypeptide(L)'
;MHAAGRKMGTFLISYDVILSTTLAGPPPKLGYFDQNGDVQTFTDRVTEYLSVTPLHNATGTPAMSVPLHWTADGLPIGVHFAGRYGEEATLLALAAELETAQPWFDRVPAL
;
A
#
# COMPACT_ATOMS: atom_id res chain seq x y z
N MET A 1 -14.63 -5.68 12.98
CA MET A 1 -14.59 -4.70 11.87
C MET A 1 -15.14 -3.34 12.26
N HIS A 2 -16.40 -3.17 12.68
CA HIS A 2 -16.98 -1.85 13.01
C HIS A 2 -16.21 -1.03 14.07
N ALA A 3 -15.61 -1.66 15.08
CA ALA A 3 -14.83 -0.94 16.09
C ALA A 3 -13.52 -0.36 15.53
N ALA A 4 -12.84 -1.12 14.67
CA ALA A 4 -11.62 -0.66 14.00
C ALA A 4 -11.92 0.50 13.03
N GLY A 5 -13.02 0.40 12.25
CA GLY A 5 -13.46 1.48 11.36
C GLY A 5 -13.78 2.78 12.12
N ARG A 6 -14.48 2.70 13.26
CA ARG A 6 -14.74 3.88 14.10
C ARG A 6 -13.46 4.52 14.66
N LYS A 7 -12.51 3.71 15.13
CA LYS A 7 -11.21 4.21 15.60
C LYS A 7 -10.43 4.90 14.48
N MET A 8 -10.41 4.29 13.29
CA MET A 8 -9.77 4.86 12.12
C MET A 8 -10.43 6.19 11.71
N GLY A 9 -11.77 6.22 11.65
CA GLY A 9 -12.52 7.44 11.37
C GLY A 9 -12.23 8.56 12.37
N THR A 10 -12.20 8.25 13.67
CA THR A 10 -11.84 9.24 14.70
C THR A 10 -10.41 9.75 14.54
N PHE A 11 -9.47 8.89 14.26
CA PHE A 11 -8.07 9.27 14.02
C PHE A 11 -7.93 10.23 12.82
N LEU A 12 -8.59 9.91 11.72
CA LEU A 12 -8.55 10.69 10.49
C LEU A 12 -9.31 12.03 10.56
N ILE A 13 -10.03 12.34 11.63
CA ILE A 13 -10.60 13.69 11.83
C ILE A 13 -9.49 14.76 11.89
N SER A 14 -8.34 14.41 12.48
CA SER A 14 -7.21 15.33 12.69
C SER A 14 -6.12 15.24 11.63
N TYR A 15 -6.24 14.33 10.66
CA TYR A 15 -5.23 14.09 9.62
C TYR A 15 -5.93 13.90 8.27
N ASP A 16 -5.32 14.39 7.21
CA ASP A 16 -5.88 14.26 5.86
C ASP A 16 -5.56 12.89 5.26
N VAL A 17 -4.33 12.41 5.47
CA VAL A 17 -3.85 11.11 4.99
C VAL A 17 -2.95 10.41 6.00
N ILE A 18 -2.91 9.09 5.90
CA ILE A 18 -1.93 8.23 6.57
C ILE A 18 -0.93 7.78 5.50
N LEU A 19 0.35 8.00 5.74
CA LEU A 19 1.44 7.53 4.88
C LEU A 19 2.10 6.30 5.51
N SER A 20 2.31 5.27 4.70
CA SER A 20 2.99 4.04 5.10
C SER A 20 3.68 3.36 3.91
N THR A 21 4.37 2.27 4.14
CA THR A 21 4.79 1.37 3.07
C THR A 21 3.58 0.59 2.54
N THR A 22 3.54 0.26 1.25
CA THR A 22 2.49 -0.59 0.71
C THR A 22 2.64 -2.03 1.21
N LEU A 23 3.86 -2.53 1.21
CA LEU A 23 4.24 -3.89 1.60
C LEU A 23 5.43 -3.84 2.54
N ALA A 24 5.72 -4.93 3.24
CA ALA A 24 6.81 -4.99 4.21
C ALA A 24 8.21 -5.02 3.57
N GLY A 25 8.30 -5.26 2.27
CA GLY A 25 9.56 -5.32 1.54
C GLY A 25 9.39 -5.26 0.02
N PRO A 26 10.50 -5.31 -0.72
CA PRO A 26 10.47 -5.40 -2.17
C PRO A 26 9.82 -6.71 -2.64
N PRO A 27 9.44 -6.82 -3.93
CA PRO A 27 8.86 -8.05 -4.47
C PRO A 27 9.73 -9.27 -4.16
N PRO A 28 9.19 -10.33 -3.54
CA PRO A 28 9.94 -11.52 -3.22
C PRO A 28 10.23 -12.34 -4.49
N LYS A 29 11.23 -13.22 -4.43
CA LYS A 29 11.53 -14.15 -5.53
C LYS A 29 10.35 -15.09 -5.78
N LEU A 30 10.20 -15.52 -7.04
CA LEU A 30 9.23 -16.53 -7.41
C LEU A 30 9.40 -17.79 -6.54
N GLY A 31 8.27 -18.37 -6.12
CA GLY A 31 8.24 -19.53 -5.21
C GLY A 31 8.28 -19.17 -3.70
N TYR A 32 8.51 -17.91 -3.33
CA TYR A 32 8.46 -17.53 -1.91
C TYR A 32 7.07 -17.78 -1.29
N PHE A 33 6.00 -17.51 -2.04
CA PHE A 33 4.62 -17.81 -1.67
C PHE A 33 4.17 -19.12 -2.32
N ASP A 34 4.81 -20.24 -1.97
CA ASP A 34 4.45 -21.56 -2.49
C ASP A 34 3.14 -22.05 -1.87
N GLN A 35 2.09 -22.09 -2.70
CA GLN A 35 0.75 -22.57 -2.29
C GLN A 35 0.65 -24.09 -2.22
N ASN A 36 1.63 -24.83 -2.73
CA ASN A 36 1.66 -26.29 -2.68
C ASN A 36 2.45 -26.80 -1.46
N GLY A 37 3.06 -25.89 -0.71
CA GLY A 37 3.82 -26.19 0.49
C GLY A 37 2.95 -26.25 1.76
N ASP A 38 3.61 -26.06 2.90
CA ASP A 38 2.92 -26.02 4.18
C ASP A 38 2.04 -24.76 4.31
N VAL A 39 0.76 -24.95 4.63
CA VAL A 39 -0.25 -23.89 4.74
C VAL A 39 0.13 -22.85 5.80
N GLN A 40 0.69 -23.28 6.94
CA GLN A 40 1.08 -22.36 7.99
C GLN A 40 2.21 -21.44 7.53
N THR A 41 3.24 -22.02 6.93
CA THR A 41 4.37 -21.27 6.36
C THR A 41 3.91 -20.26 5.29
N PHE A 42 3.00 -20.67 4.42
CA PHE A 42 2.41 -19.76 3.41
C PHE A 42 1.67 -18.60 4.08
N THR A 43 0.81 -18.90 5.04
CA THR A 43 0.00 -17.90 5.76
C THR A 43 0.87 -16.90 6.52
N ASP A 44 1.90 -17.39 7.21
CA ASP A 44 2.83 -16.54 7.96
C ASP A 44 3.59 -15.59 7.03
N ARG A 45 4.12 -16.09 5.91
CA ARG A 45 4.83 -15.29 4.90
C ARG A 45 3.91 -14.22 4.27
N VAL A 46 2.69 -14.59 3.91
CA VAL A 46 1.71 -13.66 3.35
C VAL A 46 1.35 -12.59 4.36
N THR A 47 1.07 -12.98 5.61
CA THR A 47 0.68 -12.04 6.68
C THR A 47 1.80 -11.04 6.98
N GLU A 48 3.04 -11.51 7.06
CA GLU A 48 4.21 -10.66 7.27
C GLU A 48 4.40 -9.67 6.11
N TYR A 49 4.27 -10.14 4.87
CA TYR A 49 4.50 -9.34 3.68
C TYR A 49 3.41 -8.29 3.41
N LEU A 50 2.14 -8.60 3.69
CA LEU A 50 1.02 -7.66 3.47
C LEU A 50 1.06 -6.44 4.39
N SER A 51 1.65 -6.55 5.57
CA SER A 51 1.84 -5.45 6.52
C SER A 51 0.55 -4.68 6.86
N VAL A 52 0.36 -3.48 6.30
CA VAL A 52 -0.71 -2.54 6.69
C VAL A 52 -1.97 -2.60 5.81
N THR A 53 -1.87 -3.10 4.60
CA THR A 53 -2.98 -3.05 3.62
C THR A 53 -4.26 -3.79 4.09
N PRO A 54 -4.20 -4.91 4.83
CA PRO A 54 -5.40 -5.57 5.35
C PRO A 54 -6.23 -4.69 6.30
N LEU A 55 -5.60 -3.72 6.98
CA LEU A 55 -6.31 -2.79 7.86
C LEU A 55 -7.32 -1.95 7.07
N HIS A 56 -6.93 -1.44 5.91
CA HIS A 56 -7.79 -0.60 5.07
C HIS A 56 -8.92 -1.41 4.44
N ASN A 57 -8.68 -2.67 4.06
CA ASN A 57 -9.73 -3.60 3.64
C ASN A 57 -10.75 -3.87 4.75
N ALA A 58 -10.27 -4.02 6.01
CA ALA A 58 -11.14 -4.28 7.15
C ALA A 58 -11.90 -3.04 7.63
N THR A 59 -11.36 -1.84 7.46
CA THR A 59 -11.98 -0.58 7.88
C THR A 59 -12.81 0.08 6.80
N GLY A 60 -12.59 -0.26 5.52
CA GLY A 60 -13.24 0.33 4.36
C GLY A 60 -12.74 1.73 4.03
N THR A 61 -11.58 2.13 4.56
CA THR A 61 -10.97 3.42 4.21
C THR A 61 -10.34 3.37 2.81
N PRO A 62 -10.51 4.42 1.99
CA PRO A 62 -9.87 4.49 0.69
C PRO A 62 -8.34 4.54 0.85
N ALA A 63 -7.64 3.88 -0.05
CA ALA A 63 -6.20 3.86 -0.05
C ALA A 63 -5.65 3.75 -1.48
N MET A 64 -4.44 4.28 -1.68
CA MET A 64 -3.71 4.18 -2.93
C MET A 64 -2.25 3.81 -2.69
N SER A 65 -1.60 3.26 -3.70
CA SER A 65 -0.16 3.04 -3.72
C SER A 65 0.41 3.70 -4.97
N VAL A 66 1.46 4.49 -4.80
CA VAL A 66 2.17 5.17 -5.89
C VAL A 66 3.65 4.82 -5.87
N PRO A 67 4.31 4.61 -7.03
CA PRO A 67 5.69 4.16 -7.10
C PRO A 67 6.66 5.35 -6.97
N LEU A 68 6.86 5.84 -5.75
CA LEU A 68 7.72 7.01 -5.49
C LEU A 68 9.19 6.64 -5.24
N HIS A 69 9.52 5.37 -5.17
CA HIS A 69 10.89 4.92 -4.97
C HIS A 69 11.22 3.72 -5.85
N TRP A 70 12.51 3.55 -6.16
CA TRP A 70 13.03 2.40 -6.89
C TRP A 70 14.26 1.85 -6.18
N THR A 71 14.37 0.53 -6.13
CA THR A 71 15.59 -0.12 -5.64
C THR A 71 16.76 0.15 -6.60
N ALA A 72 17.97 -0.14 -6.14
CA ALA A 72 19.17 -0.05 -7.00
C ALA A 72 19.06 -0.95 -8.26
N ASP A 73 18.31 -2.05 -8.16
CA ASP A 73 18.06 -2.99 -9.26
C ASP A 73 16.86 -2.56 -10.14
N GLY A 74 16.30 -1.37 -9.91
CA GLY A 74 15.22 -0.81 -10.73
C GLY A 74 13.81 -1.33 -10.41
N LEU A 75 13.60 -2.00 -9.29
CA LEU A 75 12.26 -2.43 -8.87
C LEU A 75 11.47 -1.28 -8.26
N PRO A 76 10.23 -1.04 -8.67
CA PRO A 76 9.38 0.00 -8.08
C PRO A 76 8.98 -0.37 -6.65
N ILE A 77 9.03 0.61 -5.77
CA ILE A 77 8.59 0.50 -4.38
C ILE A 77 7.38 1.41 -4.19
N GLY A 78 6.27 0.80 -3.79
CA GLY A 78 5.03 1.51 -3.52
C GLY A 78 5.07 2.28 -2.20
N VAL A 79 4.68 3.54 -2.26
CA VAL A 79 4.35 4.36 -1.10
C VAL A 79 2.84 4.40 -0.97
N HIS A 80 2.34 4.06 0.20
CA HIS A 80 0.92 3.87 0.46
C HIS A 80 0.34 5.07 1.19
N PHE A 81 -0.79 5.56 0.69
CA PHE A 81 -1.57 6.64 1.29
C PHE A 81 -3.00 6.14 1.54
N ALA A 82 -3.51 6.39 2.72
CA ALA A 82 -4.91 6.11 3.06
C ALA A 82 -5.59 7.39 3.54
N GLY A 83 -6.84 7.61 3.09
CA GLY A 83 -7.62 8.81 3.38
C GLY A 83 -8.84 8.54 4.25
N ARG A 84 -9.61 9.60 4.51
CA ARG A 84 -10.90 9.50 5.18
C ARG A 84 -11.89 8.72 4.34
N TYR A 85 -12.85 8.12 5.01
CA TYR A 85 -13.94 7.40 4.35
C TYR A 85 -14.72 8.32 3.39
N GLY A 86 -14.82 7.92 2.11
CA GLY A 86 -15.48 8.71 1.06
C GLY A 86 -14.64 9.86 0.48
N GLU A 87 -13.37 9.99 0.87
CA GLU A 87 -12.47 11.07 0.43
C GLU A 87 -11.46 10.61 -0.63
N GLU A 88 -11.91 9.78 -1.57
CA GLU A 88 -11.09 9.32 -2.69
C GLU A 88 -10.54 10.48 -3.52
N ALA A 89 -11.30 11.57 -3.63
CA ALA A 89 -10.89 12.76 -4.36
C ALA A 89 -9.60 13.39 -3.78
N THR A 90 -9.45 13.39 -2.46
CA THR A 90 -8.24 13.87 -1.78
C THR A 90 -7.01 13.03 -2.17
N LEU A 91 -7.17 11.70 -2.20
CA LEU A 91 -6.09 10.80 -2.63
C LEU A 91 -5.72 10.99 -4.10
N LEU A 92 -6.71 11.15 -4.98
CA LEU A 92 -6.47 11.40 -6.42
C LEU A 92 -5.77 12.74 -6.66
N ALA A 93 -6.18 13.79 -5.94
CA ALA A 93 -5.51 15.09 -6.01
C ALA A 93 -4.04 14.98 -5.55
N LEU A 94 -3.80 14.31 -4.43
CA LEU A 94 -2.45 14.05 -3.92
C LEU A 94 -1.62 13.23 -4.93
N ALA A 95 -2.20 12.21 -5.55
CA ALA A 95 -1.51 11.43 -6.58
C ALA A 95 -1.07 12.29 -7.77
N ALA A 96 -1.93 13.20 -8.25
CA ALA A 96 -1.61 14.10 -9.34
C ALA A 96 -0.47 15.08 -8.99
N GLU A 97 -0.45 15.60 -7.76
CA GLU A 97 0.64 16.46 -7.29
C GLU A 97 1.96 15.68 -7.18
N LEU A 98 1.92 14.46 -6.63
CA LEU A 98 3.09 13.59 -6.50
C LEU A 98 3.64 13.20 -7.88
N GLU A 99 2.78 12.87 -8.83
CA GLU A 99 3.19 12.53 -10.20
C GLU A 99 3.83 13.72 -10.92
N THR A 100 3.33 14.94 -10.66
CA THR A 100 3.93 16.16 -11.16
C THR A 100 5.31 16.41 -10.57
N ALA A 101 5.45 16.18 -9.26
CA ALA A 101 6.71 16.41 -8.53
C ALA A 101 7.78 15.34 -8.84
N GLN A 102 7.35 14.10 -9.03
CA GLN A 102 8.21 12.95 -9.31
C GLN A 102 7.56 12.01 -10.33
N PRO A 103 7.64 12.31 -11.63
CA PRO A 103 6.99 11.52 -12.68
C PRO A 103 7.45 10.06 -12.69
N TRP A 104 6.50 9.13 -12.83
CA TRP A 104 6.78 7.69 -12.90
C TRP A 104 6.20 7.01 -14.14
N PHE A 105 5.30 7.67 -14.90
CA PHE A 105 4.57 7.06 -16.00
C PHE A 105 5.47 6.48 -17.09
N ASP A 106 6.57 7.16 -17.41
CA ASP A 106 7.51 6.74 -18.44
C ASP A 106 8.61 5.77 -17.94
N ARG A 107 8.57 5.40 -16.65
CA ARG A 107 9.51 4.44 -16.08
C ARG A 107 9.04 3.02 -16.32
N VAL A 108 9.44 2.46 -17.43
CA VAL A 108 9.19 1.06 -17.79
C VAL A 108 10.47 0.23 -17.63
N PRO A 109 10.35 -1.07 -17.25
CA PRO A 109 11.51 -1.95 -17.18
C PRO A 109 12.18 -2.08 -18.57
N ALA A 110 13.50 -2.11 -18.61
CA ALA A 110 14.22 -2.53 -19.80
C ALA A 110 13.99 -4.03 -20.00
N LEU A 111 13.36 -4.41 -21.11
CA LEU A 111 13.14 -5.79 -21.54
C LEU A 111 14.33 -6.30 -22.34
#